data_89f28f5afd295761970e9f8db0a955de
#
_entry.id   89f28f5afd295761970e9f8db0a955de
#
_cell.length_a   1.000
_cell.length_b   1.000
_cell.length_c   1.000
_cell.angle_alpha   90.00
_cell.angle_beta   90.00
_cell.angle_gamma   90.00
#
_symmetry.space_group_name_H-M   'P 1'
#
loop_
_entity.id
_entity.type
_entity.pdbx_description
1 polymer ?
#
loop_
_entity_poly.entity_id
_entity_poly.type
_entity_poly.pdbx_seq_one_letter_code
_entity_poly.pdbx_strand_id
1 'polypeptide(L)'
;MKIRIPWIPKVGGLAVSLLIRSWMRTLDYRVALYDETVDPAMPGFQGPAIFLFWHEYIPFPFYLRGHCNIAMLLSRHYDAEFIAEASRYMGFQTIRGSTSQGGVASLRKALAAADEMNLTMTPDGPRGPRRTLAQGCIYMASRLGIPLVCLGLGYDRPWRLKGTWDQFAIPRPGSRARMLIGPAVHVPAGLNREQIETYRCRVEGELELLTGAAEQWAASGKAIDCQLPLMRSTAP
;
A
#
# COMPACT_ATOMS: atom_id res chain seq x y z
N MET A 1 -29.80 -12.86 -14.39
CA MET A 1 -28.88 -12.13 -15.31
C MET A 1 -28.69 -10.73 -14.74
N LYS A 2 -27.53 -10.42 -14.08
CA LYS A 2 -27.28 -9.05 -13.58
C LYS A 2 -26.91 -8.17 -14.77
N ILE A 3 -27.74 -7.19 -15.09
CA ILE A 3 -27.48 -6.20 -16.16
C ILE A 3 -26.25 -5.41 -15.71
N ARG A 4 -25.12 -5.58 -16.39
CA ARG A 4 -23.89 -4.83 -16.16
C ARG A 4 -23.98 -3.50 -16.91
N ILE A 5 -24.22 -2.41 -16.20
CA ILE A 5 -24.28 -1.07 -16.77
C ILE A 5 -22.87 -0.46 -16.70
N PRO A 6 -22.17 -0.22 -17.82
CA PRO A 6 -20.73 0.08 -17.84
C PRO A 6 -20.34 1.40 -17.18
N TRP A 7 -21.28 2.37 -17.09
CA TRP A 7 -20.98 3.66 -16.49
C TRP A 7 -21.10 3.69 -14.96
N ILE A 8 -21.81 2.73 -14.34
CA ILE A 8 -21.99 2.67 -12.88
C ILE A 8 -20.67 2.58 -12.14
N PRO A 9 -19.72 1.66 -12.48
CA PRO A 9 -18.42 1.64 -11.83
C PRO A 9 -17.61 2.93 -12.00
N LYS A 10 -17.72 3.59 -13.15
CA LYS A 10 -17.03 4.86 -13.42
C LYS A 10 -17.51 5.98 -12.50
N VAL A 11 -18.84 6.18 -12.46
CA VAL A 11 -19.44 7.21 -11.59
C VAL A 11 -19.21 6.89 -10.12
N GLY A 12 -19.41 5.63 -9.72
CA GLY A 12 -19.14 5.18 -8.36
C GLY A 12 -17.67 5.35 -7.96
N GLY A 13 -16.74 4.98 -8.85
CA GLY A 13 -15.30 5.15 -8.63
C GLY A 13 -14.92 6.64 -8.50
N LEU A 14 -15.51 7.52 -9.33
CA LEU A 14 -15.32 8.96 -9.21
C LEU A 14 -15.84 9.49 -7.87
N ALA A 15 -17.05 9.13 -7.48
CA ALA A 15 -17.65 9.55 -6.21
C ALA A 15 -16.79 9.10 -5.00
N VAL A 16 -16.34 7.84 -5.00
CA VAL A 16 -15.43 7.31 -3.96
C VAL A 16 -14.10 8.08 -3.95
N SER A 17 -13.51 8.35 -5.10
CA SER A 17 -12.25 9.10 -5.18
C SER A 17 -12.38 10.53 -4.66
N LEU A 18 -13.48 11.22 -4.97
CA LEU A 18 -13.78 12.56 -4.48
C LEU A 18 -14.02 12.56 -2.96
N LEU A 19 -14.75 11.59 -2.44
CA LEU A 19 -14.98 11.42 -1.02
C LEU A 19 -13.67 11.21 -0.27
N ILE A 20 -12.82 10.28 -0.74
CA ILE A 20 -11.51 10.03 -0.15
C ILE A 20 -10.65 11.29 -0.20
N ARG A 21 -10.59 11.99 -1.35
CA ARG A 21 -9.82 13.23 -1.48
C ARG A 21 -10.27 14.31 -0.50
N SER A 22 -11.59 14.53 -0.40
CA SER A 22 -12.15 15.56 0.47
C SER A 22 -11.89 15.26 1.95
N TRP A 23 -12.05 13.98 2.33
CA TRP A 23 -11.83 13.52 3.70
C TRP A 23 -10.36 13.55 4.08
N MET A 24 -9.52 12.87 3.31
CA MET A 24 -8.10 12.71 3.60
C MET A 24 -7.33 14.05 3.53
N ARG A 25 -7.80 15.02 2.73
CA ARG A 25 -7.21 16.36 2.65
C ARG A 25 -7.22 17.11 3.97
N THR A 26 -8.07 16.74 4.92
CA THR A 26 -8.19 17.41 6.22
C THR A 26 -7.09 17.03 7.21
N LEU A 27 -6.28 16.02 6.90
CA LEU A 27 -5.30 15.46 7.83
C LEU A 27 -3.95 16.22 7.80
N ASP A 28 -3.27 16.27 8.95
CA ASP A 28 -1.88 16.72 9.05
C ASP A 28 -0.92 15.54 8.81
N TYR A 29 -0.25 15.56 7.66
CA TYR A 29 0.64 14.48 7.22
C TYR A 29 2.10 14.78 7.49
N ARG A 30 2.82 13.82 8.09
CA ARG A 30 4.28 13.82 8.22
C ARG A 30 4.85 12.46 7.87
N VAL A 31 6.07 12.45 7.34
CA VAL A 31 6.83 11.26 7.03
C VAL A 31 8.22 11.32 7.64
N ALA A 32 8.75 10.17 8.03
CA ALA A 32 10.17 9.97 8.22
C ALA A 32 10.62 8.79 7.36
N LEU A 33 11.68 9.02 6.61
CA LEU A 33 12.23 8.09 5.64
C LEU A 33 13.46 7.42 6.24
N TYR A 34 13.71 6.17 5.88
CA TYR A 34 15.00 5.55 6.10
C TYR A 34 16.10 6.32 5.32
N ASP A 35 15.84 6.57 4.04
CA ASP A 35 16.61 7.45 3.18
C ASP A 35 15.75 7.93 1.98
N GLU A 36 16.31 8.82 1.13
CA GLU A 36 15.58 9.37 -0.02
C GLU A 36 15.38 8.38 -1.16
N THR A 37 16.07 7.22 -1.13
CA THR A 37 16.02 6.23 -2.20
C THR A 37 14.80 5.31 -2.13
N VAL A 38 14.03 5.34 -1.02
CA VAL A 38 12.93 4.40 -0.76
C VAL A 38 11.52 4.98 -0.97
N ASP A 39 11.36 6.29 -1.17
CA ASP A 39 10.05 6.90 -1.43
C ASP A 39 9.92 7.30 -2.92
N PRO A 40 8.94 6.77 -3.68
CA PRO A 40 8.78 7.07 -5.10
C PRO A 40 8.37 8.52 -5.40
N ALA A 41 8.08 9.32 -4.38
CA ALA A 41 7.84 10.75 -4.51
C ALA A 41 9.11 11.60 -4.37
N MET A 42 10.25 11.00 -4.02
CA MET A 42 11.53 11.69 -3.83
C MET A 42 12.39 11.61 -5.10
N PRO A 43 13.14 12.68 -5.42
CA PRO A 43 14.02 12.70 -6.61
C PRO A 43 15.12 11.62 -6.58
N GLY A 44 15.55 11.20 -5.39
CA GLY A 44 16.58 10.17 -5.20
C GLY A 44 16.07 8.73 -5.27
N PHE A 45 14.80 8.51 -5.54
CA PHE A 45 14.20 7.18 -5.53
C PHE A 45 14.89 6.18 -6.45
N GLN A 46 15.22 5.01 -5.92
CA GLN A 46 15.83 3.89 -6.65
C GLN A 46 14.83 2.72 -6.71
N GLY A 47 13.96 2.79 -7.69
CA GLY A 47 12.96 1.75 -7.94
C GLY A 47 13.38 0.76 -9.03
N PRO A 48 12.49 -0.19 -9.37
CA PRO A 48 11.17 -0.40 -8.78
C PRO A 48 11.21 -1.07 -7.41
N ALA A 49 10.11 -0.91 -6.63
CA ALA A 49 9.94 -1.52 -5.31
C ALA A 49 8.53 -2.07 -5.11
N ILE A 50 8.37 -2.98 -4.15
CA ILE A 50 7.09 -3.50 -3.67
C ILE A 50 6.80 -2.89 -2.30
N PHE A 51 5.85 -1.98 -2.23
CA PHE A 51 5.44 -1.32 -1.00
C PHE A 51 4.42 -2.15 -0.23
N LEU A 52 4.73 -2.43 1.05
CA LEU A 52 3.90 -3.22 1.96
C LEU A 52 3.36 -2.35 3.08
N PHE A 53 2.06 -2.46 3.35
CA PHE A 53 1.40 -1.86 4.51
C PHE A 53 0.17 -2.69 4.90
N TRP A 54 -0.31 -2.56 6.14
CA TRP A 54 -1.46 -3.31 6.60
C TRP A 54 -2.78 -2.84 5.94
N HIS A 55 -3.66 -3.78 5.64
CA HIS A 55 -4.93 -3.54 4.94
C HIS A 55 -5.79 -2.47 5.63
N GLU A 56 -5.76 -2.41 6.94
CA GLU A 56 -6.49 -1.42 7.73
C GLU A 56 -6.17 0.04 7.40
N TYR A 57 -5.03 0.31 6.75
CA TYR A 57 -4.54 1.66 6.40
C TYR A 57 -4.62 1.99 4.90
N ILE A 58 -5.33 1.21 4.10
CA ILE A 58 -5.45 1.45 2.63
C ILE A 58 -5.70 2.92 2.25
N PRO A 59 -6.57 3.70 2.91
CA PRO A 59 -6.83 5.08 2.49
C PRO A 59 -5.61 5.99 2.56
N PHE A 60 -4.62 5.69 3.40
CA PHE A 60 -3.44 6.52 3.62
C PHE A 60 -2.56 6.62 2.35
N PRO A 61 -1.91 5.54 1.88
CA PRO A 61 -1.10 5.60 0.68
C PRO A 61 -1.94 5.82 -0.58
N PHE A 62 -3.20 5.36 -0.58
CA PHE A 62 -4.13 5.57 -1.68
C PHE A 62 -4.41 7.06 -1.95
N TYR A 63 -4.46 7.88 -0.91
CA TYR A 63 -4.58 9.32 -1.06
C TYR A 63 -3.28 10.00 -1.50
N LEU A 64 -2.13 9.56 -0.98
CA LEU A 64 -0.87 10.30 -1.07
C LEU A 64 0.01 9.93 -2.26
N ARG A 65 0.01 8.68 -2.70
CA ARG A 65 1.00 8.13 -3.63
C ARG A 65 0.43 7.81 -5.02
N GLY A 66 -0.68 8.44 -5.40
CA GLY A 66 -1.09 8.48 -6.80
C GLY A 66 -0.03 9.17 -7.66
N HIS A 67 0.03 8.82 -8.95
CA HIS A 67 0.99 9.36 -9.92
C HIS A 67 2.49 9.07 -9.62
N CYS A 68 2.76 8.08 -8.77
CA CYS A 68 4.12 7.59 -8.48
C CYS A 68 4.46 6.30 -9.26
N ASN A 69 3.82 6.09 -10.39
CA ASN A 69 3.97 4.87 -11.19
C ASN A 69 3.77 3.58 -10.36
N ILE A 70 2.72 3.57 -9.54
CA ILE A 70 2.39 2.45 -8.64
C ILE A 70 1.20 1.66 -9.19
N ALA A 71 1.35 0.35 -9.30
CA ALA A 71 0.28 -0.58 -9.63
C ALA A 71 -0.24 -1.30 -8.38
N MET A 72 -1.56 -1.32 -8.25
CA MET A 72 -2.28 -2.07 -7.21
C MET A 72 -2.71 -3.43 -7.74
N LEU A 73 -2.49 -4.48 -6.96
CA LEU A 73 -2.96 -5.82 -7.27
C LEU A 73 -4.43 -5.96 -6.86
N LEU A 74 -5.31 -6.13 -7.83
CA LEU A 74 -6.75 -6.27 -7.59
C LEU A 74 -7.25 -7.67 -7.96
N SER A 75 -8.22 -8.18 -7.18
CA SER A 75 -8.90 -9.43 -7.49
C SER A 75 -9.75 -9.32 -8.78
N ARG A 76 -10.19 -10.49 -9.34
CA ARG A 76 -11.04 -10.52 -10.55
C ARG A 76 -12.53 -10.37 -10.27
N HIS A 77 -12.96 -10.15 -9.02
CA HIS A 77 -14.38 -10.00 -8.67
C HIS A 77 -14.97 -8.68 -9.18
N TYR A 78 -16.28 -8.65 -9.40
CA TYR A 78 -16.99 -7.48 -9.91
C TYR A 78 -16.84 -6.23 -9.02
N ASP A 79 -16.81 -6.42 -7.71
CA ASP A 79 -16.63 -5.31 -6.75
C ASP A 79 -15.27 -4.61 -6.92
N ALA A 80 -14.29 -5.32 -7.49
CA ALA A 80 -13.00 -4.75 -7.83
C ALA A 80 -13.04 -3.77 -9.01
N GLU A 81 -14.14 -3.68 -9.78
CA GLU A 81 -14.29 -2.69 -10.85
C GLU A 81 -14.43 -1.28 -10.28
N PHE A 82 -15.19 -1.11 -9.19
CA PHE A 82 -15.31 0.18 -8.49
C PHE A 82 -13.98 0.63 -7.92
N ILE A 83 -13.23 -0.31 -7.32
CA ILE A 83 -11.90 -0.02 -6.77
C ILE A 83 -10.92 0.32 -7.90
N ALA A 84 -10.98 -0.40 -9.03
CA ALA A 84 -10.13 -0.12 -10.18
C ALA A 84 -10.38 1.27 -10.77
N GLU A 85 -11.64 1.67 -10.92
CA GLU A 85 -11.97 3.01 -11.39
C GLU A 85 -11.55 4.09 -10.36
N ALA A 86 -11.81 3.88 -9.07
CA ALA A 86 -11.34 4.79 -8.03
C ALA A 86 -9.80 4.91 -8.04
N SER A 87 -9.08 3.79 -8.19
CA SER A 87 -7.62 3.77 -8.28
C SER A 87 -7.10 4.59 -9.47
N ARG A 88 -7.74 4.45 -10.63
CA ARG A 88 -7.40 5.21 -11.83
C ARG A 88 -7.59 6.72 -11.61
N TYR A 89 -8.71 7.14 -11.01
CA TYR A 89 -8.95 8.55 -10.66
C TYR A 89 -7.98 9.08 -9.62
N MET A 90 -7.42 8.20 -8.78
CA MET A 90 -6.40 8.57 -7.80
C MET A 90 -4.98 8.55 -8.37
N GLY A 91 -4.78 8.11 -9.63
CA GLY A 91 -3.48 8.10 -10.30
C GLY A 91 -2.70 6.80 -10.12
N PHE A 92 -3.37 5.69 -9.76
CA PHE A 92 -2.78 4.36 -9.71
C PHE A 92 -3.06 3.57 -10.97
N GLN A 93 -2.14 2.70 -11.30
CA GLN A 93 -2.38 1.63 -12.26
C GLN A 93 -2.98 0.41 -11.53
N THR A 94 -3.67 -0.46 -12.26
CA THR A 94 -4.26 -1.66 -11.68
C THR A 94 -3.88 -2.89 -12.47
N ILE A 95 -3.40 -3.92 -11.77
CA ILE A 95 -3.09 -5.22 -12.34
C ILE A 95 -4.14 -6.22 -11.85
N ARG A 96 -4.84 -6.86 -12.79
CA ARG A 96 -5.81 -7.91 -12.49
C ARG A 96 -5.09 -9.23 -12.36
N GLY A 97 -5.07 -9.80 -11.16
CA GLY A 97 -4.44 -11.07 -10.88
C GLY A 97 -4.97 -11.69 -9.59
N SER A 98 -4.66 -12.98 -9.36
CA SER A 98 -4.79 -13.57 -8.04
C SER A 98 -3.41 -14.07 -7.62
N THR A 99 -3.13 -14.04 -6.33
CA THR A 99 -1.94 -14.66 -5.74
C THR A 99 -1.93 -16.18 -5.85
N SER A 100 -3.06 -16.79 -6.27
CA SER A 100 -3.17 -18.19 -6.64
C SER A 100 -2.67 -18.42 -8.07
N GLN A 101 -2.46 -19.67 -8.45
CA GLN A 101 -1.86 -20.19 -9.70
C GLN A 101 -1.84 -19.24 -10.92
N GLY A 102 -0.65 -18.86 -11.37
CA GLY A 102 -0.44 -18.01 -12.55
C GLY A 102 -0.31 -16.51 -12.30
N GLY A 103 -0.65 -16.00 -11.08
CA GLY A 103 -0.61 -14.58 -10.77
C GLY A 103 0.77 -13.94 -10.88
N VAL A 104 1.80 -14.66 -10.46
CA VAL A 104 3.21 -14.19 -10.54
C VAL A 104 3.68 -14.08 -12.00
N ALA A 105 3.31 -15.03 -12.87
CA ALA A 105 3.69 -14.99 -14.27
C ALA A 105 2.99 -13.84 -15.02
N SER A 106 1.72 -13.59 -14.72
CA SER A 106 0.97 -12.45 -15.28
C SER A 106 1.54 -11.12 -14.79
N LEU A 107 1.91 -11.05 -13.52
CA LEU A 107 2.53 -9.88 -12.91
C LEU A 107 3.92 -9.61 -13.52
N ARG A 108 4.76 -10.64 -13.67
CA ARG A 108 6.07 -10.51 -14.31
C ARG A 108 5.97 -9.98 -15.74
N LYS A 109 5.00 -10.45 -16.51
CA LYS A 109 4.74 -9.92 -17.86
C LYS A 109 4.30 -8.46 -17.83
N ALA A 110 3.42 -8.09 -16.89
CA ALA A 110 2.97 -6.71 -16.74
C ALA A 110 4.12 -5.77 -16.33
N LEU A 111 4.98 -6.21 -15.41
CA LEU A 111 6.16 -5.45 -15.00
C LEU A 111 7.21 -5.34 -16.10
N ALA A 112 7.48 -6.43 -16.82
CA ALA A 112 8.42 -6.42 -17.95
C ALA A 112 7.94 -5.52 -19.12
N ALA A 113 6.61 -5.33 -19.24
CA ALA A 113 6.03 -4.45 -20.25
C ALA A 113 5.97 -2.97 -19.84
N ALA A 114 6.16 -2.68 -18.55
CA ALA A 114 5.90 -1.36 -17.97
C ALA A 114 7.16 -0.68 -17.41
N ASP A 115 8.34 -0.93 -17.96
CA ASP A 115 9.62 -0.39 -17.46
C ASP A 115 9.48 0.52 -16.22
N GLU A 116 9.97 0.05 -15.04
CA GLU A 116 10.01 0.79 -13.77
C GLU A 116 8.70 0.94 -12.96
N MET A 117 7.74 0.04 -13.10
CA MET A 117 6.51 0.10 -12.31
C MET A 117 6.73 -0.38 -10.86
N ASN A 118 6.35 0.46 -9.92
CA ASN A 118 6.25 0.07 -8.52
C ASN A 118 4.99 -0.76 -8.26
N LEU A 119 5.04 -1.61 -7.24
CA LEU A 119 3.88 -2.36 -6.77
C LEU A 119 3.48 -1.93 -5.37
N THR A 120 2.20 -2.06 -5.07
CA THR A 120 1.73 -1.97 -3.69
C THR A 120 0.78 -3.10 -3.38
N MET A 121 0.89 -3.62 -2.15
CA MET A 121 0.04 -4.68 -1.66
C MET A 121 -0.13 -4.66 -0.15
N THR A 122 -1.23 -5.20 0.31
CA THR A 122 -1.52 -5.46 1.71
C THR A 122 -1.21 -6.93 1.99
N PRO A 123 -0.13 -7.22 2.76
CA PRO A 123 0.37 -8.58 2.90
C PRO A 123 -0.52 -9.49 3.75
N ASP A 124 -1.41 -8.93 4.56
CA ASP A 124 -2.45 -9.64 5.31
C ASP A 124 -3.66 -10.03 4.43
N GLY A 125 -3.68 -9.55 3.16
CA GLY A 125 -4.68 -9.92 2.17
C GLY A 125 -6.11 -9.45 2.50
N PRO A 126 -7.10 -9.79 1.66
CA PRO A 126 -8.46 -9.27 1.80
C PRO A 126 -9.32 -10.01 2.84
N ARG A 127 -8.78 -11.03 3.48
CA ARG A 127 -9.51 -11.89 4.45
C ARG A 127 -8.77 -12.05 5.77
N GLY A 128 -7.57 -11.51 5.89
CA GLY A 128 -6.73 -11.66 7.09
C GLY A 128 -6.14 -13.06 7.28
N PRO A 129 -5.68 -13.34 8.49
CA PRO A 129 -5.90 -12.57 9.71
C PRO A 129 -5.17 -11.21 9.75
N ARG A 130 -5.72 -10.27 10.51
CA ARG A 130 -5.18 -8.92 10.67
C ARG A 130 -3.71 -8.95 11.07
N ARG A 131 -2.90 -8.13 10.39
CA ARG A 131 -1.46 -7.96 10.64
C ARG A 131 -0.68 -9.28 10.63
N THR A 132 -1.07 -10.20 9.78
CA THR A 132 -0.34 -11.45 9.55
C THR A 132 0.10 -11.50 8.10
N LEU A 133 1.40 -11.49 7.90
CA LEU A 133 1.99 -11.40 6.56
C LEU A 133 1.94 -12.75 5.85
N ALA A 134 1.30 -12.80 4.69
CA ALA A 134 1.28 -13.98 3.84
C ALA A 134 2.60 -14.15 3.06
N GLN A 135 3.05 -15.38 2.86
CA GLN A 135 4.29 -15.68 2.12
C GLN A 135 4.30 -15.17 0.66
N GLY A 136 3.13 -14.85 0.11
CA GLY A 136 2.98 -14.44 -1.29
C GLY A 136 3.81 -13.21 -1.68
N CYS A 137 3.96 -12.22 -0.80
CA CYS A 137 4.77 -11.04 -1.07
C CYS A 137 6.27 -11.36 -1.10
N ILE A 138 6.75 -12.24 -0.23
CA ILE A 138 8.14 -12.70 -0.21
C ILE A 138 8.46 -13.50 -1.48
N TYR A 139 7.57 -14.44 -1.82
CA TYR A 139 7.70 -15.20 -3.05
C TYR A 139 7.73 -14.31 -4.30
N MET A 140 6.88 -13.28 -4.31
CA MET A 140 6.82 -12.32 -5.41
C MET A 140 8.12 -11.51 -5.52
N ALA A 141 8.62 -10.95 -4.42
CA ALA A 141 9.88 -10.21 -4.38
C ALA A 141 11.05 -11.08 -4.88
N SER A 142 11.15 -12.32 -4.38
CA SER A 142 12.17 -13.30 -4.81
C SER A 142 12.09 -13.62 -6.31
N ARG A 143 10.91 -13.71 -6.87
CA ARG A 143 10.70 -14.04 -8.29
C ARG A 143 10.91 -12.87 -9.24
N LEU A 144 10.58 -11.67 -8.80
CA LEU A 144 10.71 -10.45 -9.60
C LEU A 144 12.10 -9.81 -9.44
N GLY A 145 12.85 -10.13 -8.39
CA GLY A 145 14.10 -9.47 -8.05
C GLY A 145 13.91 -8.01 -7.59
N ILE A 146 12.70 -7.66 -7.15
CA ILE A 146 12.33 -6.30 -6.72
C ILE A 146 12.31 -6.27 -5.18
N PRO A 147 12.92 -5.25 -4.53
CA PRO A 147 12.96 -5.15 -3.08
C PRO A 147 11.57 -4.87 -2.49
N LEU A 148 11.40 -5.29 -1.25
CA LEU A 148 10.25 -4.93 -0.42
C LEU A 148 10.58 -3.67 0.39
N VAL A 149 9.62 -2.76 0.51
CA VAL A 149 9.71 -1.58 1.37
C VAL A 149 8.49 -1.54 2.29
N CYS A 150 8.74 -1.62 3.59
CA CYS A 150 7.69 -1.58 4.61
C CYS A 150 7.27 -0.15 4.91
N LEU A 151 5.95 0.10 4.93
CA LEU A 151 5.34 1.39 5.29
C LEU A 151 4.60 1.24 6.62
N GLY A 152 5.17 1.77 7.70
CA GLY A 152 4.47 1.93 8.97
C GLY A 152 3.53 3.13 8.90
N LEU A 153 2.25 2.92 9.16
CA LEU A 153 1.22 3.94 9.04
C LEU A 153 0.47 4.10 10.36
N GLY A 154 0.16 5.34 10.74
CA GLY A 154 -0.58 5.62 11.96
C GLY A 154 -1.45 6.87 11.85
N TYR A 155 -2.62 6.81 12.49
CA TYR A 155 -3.52 7.96 12.69
C TYR A 155 -3.67 8.29 14.17
N ASP A 156 -3.82 9.55 14.49
CA ASP A 156 -4.21 9.99 15.83
C ASP A 156 -5.68 9.64 16.09
N ARG A 157 -5.92 8.73 17.02
CA ARG A 157 -7.26 8.33 17.47
C ARG A 157 -8.25 7.99 16.36
N PRO A 158 -7.94 7.04 15.45
CA PRO A 158 -8.86 6.66 14.38
C PRO A 158 -10.13 6.01 14.94
N TRP A 159 -11.21 6.10 14.19
CA TRP A 159 -12.33 5.18 14.39
C TRP A 159 -11.94 3.80 13.87
N ARG A 160 -12.07 2.77 14.69
CA ARG A 160 -11.82 1.37 14.31
C ARG A 160 -13.14 0.66 14.06
N LEU A 161 -13.31 0.09 12.86
CA LEU A 161 -14.49 -0.72 12.53
C LEU A 161 -14.33 -2.10 13.15
N LYS A 162 -14.80 -2.27 14.39
CA LYS A 162 -14.64 -3.52 15.16
C LYS A 162 -15.30 -4.75 14.51
N GLY A 163 -16.25 -4.55 13.59
CA GLY A 163 -16.94 -5.63 12.88
C GLY A 163 -16.19 -6.14 11.64
N THR A 164 -15.09 -5.50 11.21
CA THR A 164 -14.25 -5.96 10.10
C THR A 164 -13.08 -6.79 10.62
N TRP A 165 -12.63 -7.75 9.81
CA TRP A 165 -11.52 -8.65 10.18
C TRP A 165 -10.21 -7.89 10.44
N ASP A 166 -9.99 -6.76 9.74
CA ASP A 166 -8.81 -5.91 9.82
C ASP A 166 -8.93 -4.76 10.84
N GLN A 167 -10.10 -4.57 11.46
CA GLN A 167 -10.39 -3.40 12.30
C GLN A 167 -10.07 -2.09 11.58
N PHE A 168 -10.56 -1.95 10.34
CA PHE A 168 -10.27 -0.87 9.41
C PHE A 168 -10.22 0.50 10.10
N ALA A 169 -9.15 1.24 9.84
CA ALA A 169 -8.87 2.51 10.50
C ALA A 169 -9.38 3.69 9.67
N ILE A 170 -10.42 4.35 10.16
CA ILE A 170 -10.94 5.58 9.57
C ILE A 170 -10.35 6.77 10.32
N PRO A 171 -9.52 7.62 9.69
CA PRO A 171 -8.97 8.79 10.37
C PRO A 171 -10.06 9.81 10.71
N ARG A 172 -9.94 10.47 11.83
CA ARG A 172 -10.82 11.61 12.14
C ARG A 172 -10.40 12.83 11.33
N PRO A 173 -11.35 13.65 10.83
CA PRO A 173 -11.00 14.91 10.16
C PRO A 173 -10.10 15.77 11.05
N GLY A 174 -9.09 16.41 10.46
CA GLY A 174 -8.14 17.25 11.18
C GLY A 174 -7.14 16.49 12.07
N SER A 175 -7.14 15.15 12.06
CA SER A 175 -6.21 14.37 12.87
C SER A 175 -4.82 14.26 12.22
N ARG A 176 -3.84 13.86 13.05
CA ARG A 176 -2.48 13.61 12.57
C ARG A 176 -2.39 12.26 11.89
N ALA A 177 -1.68 12.22 10.76
CA ALA A 177 -1.36 11.04 10.00
C ALA A 177 0.16 10.94 9.84
N ARG A 178 0.75 9.84 10.23
CA ARG A 178 2.21 9.63 10.27
C ARG A 178 2.60 8.41 9.45
N MET A 179 3.68 8.55 8.68
CA MET A 179 4.25 7.47 7.89
C MET A 179 5.72 7.30 8.21
N LEU A 180 6.13 6.08 8.46
CA LEU A 180 7.52 5.68 8.55
C LEU A 180 7.81 4.76 7.37
N ILE A 181 8.85 5.06 6.60
CA ILE A 181 9.26 4.24 5.46
C ILE A 181 10.56 3.54 5.84
N GLY A 182 10.53 2.21 5.88
CA GLY A 182 11.67 1.36 6.20
C GLY A 182 12.67 1.24 5.05
N PRO A 183 13.81 0.57 5.30
CA PRO A 183 14.80 0.28 4.27
C PRO A 183 14.30 -0.70 3.22
N ALA A 184 14.97 -0.73 2.08
CA ALA A 184 14.72 -1.72 1.04
C ALA A 184 15.20 -3.11 1.49
N VAL A 185 14.29 -4.09 1.52
CA VAL A 185 14.61 -5.48 1.86
C VAL A 185 14.73 -6.31 0.58
N HIS A 186 15.95 -6.66 0.22
CA HIS A 186 16.23 -7.52 -0.93
C HIS A 186 16.02 -8.98 -0.58
N VAL A 187 15.18 -9.66 -1.37
CA VAL A 187 14.87 -11.08 -1.22
C VAL A 187 15.56 -11.86 -2.34
N PRO A 188 16.52 -12.75 -2.03
CA PRO A 188 17.23 -13.53 -3.04
C PRO A 188 16.30 -14.40 -3.89
N ALA A 189 16.72 -14.69 -5.12
CA ALA A 189 16.02 -15.64 -5.97
C ALA A 189 16.26 -17.08 -5.51
N GLY A 190 15.31 -17.98 -5.83
CA GLY A 190 15.52 -19.43 -5.63
C GLY A 190 15.40 -19.91 -4.19
N LEU A 191 14.80 -19.14 -3.29
CA LEU A 191 14.62 -19.54 -1.90
C LEU A 191 13.77 -20.80 -1.76
N ASN A 192 14.15 -21.68 -0.83
CA ASN A 192 13.34 -22.80 -0.40
C ASN A 192 12.23 -22.33 0.57
N ARG A 193 11.34 -23.26 0.96
CA ARG A 193 10.18 -22.94 1.82
C ARG A 193 10.57 -22.37 3.19
N GLU A 194 11.62 -22.88 3.80
CA GLU A 194 12.10 -22.46 5.11
C GLU A 194 12.71 -21.05 5.06
N GLN A 195 13.49 -20.79 4.02
CA GLN A 195 14.06 -19.45 3.77
C GLN A 195 12.97 -18.41 3.48
N ILE A 196 11.93 -18.77 2.71
CA ILE A 196 10.77 -17.89 2.50
C ILE A 196 10.11 -17.56 3.84
N GLU A 197 9.95 -18.55 4.74
CA GLU A 197 9.35 -18.31 6.05
C GLU A 197 10.24 -17.42 6.93
N THR A 198 11.55 -17.58 6.87
CA THR A 198 12.50 -16.71 7.57
C THR A 198 12.35 -15.25 7.13
N TYR A 199 12.30 -15.01 5.82
CA TYR A 199 12.06 -13.65 5.29
C TYR A 199 10.66 -13.14 5.66
N ARG A 200 9.63 -14.00 5.64
CA ARG A 200 8.28 -13.65 6.06
C ARG A 200 8.25 -13.12 7.49
N CYS A 201 8.84 -13.85 8.43
CA CYS A 201 8.90 -13.43 9.84
C CYS A 201 9.67 -12.12 10.01
N ARG A 202 10.79 -11.97 9.29
CA ARG A 202 11.60 -10.75 9.33
C ARG A 202 10.80 -9.52 8.86
N VAL A 203 10.16 -9.62 7.67
CA VAL A 203 9.40 -8.51 7.06
C VAL A 203 8.14 -8.20 7.87
N GLU A 204 7.47 -9.22 8.43
CA GLU A 204 6.32 -9.04 9.34
C GLU A 204 6.73 -8.26 10.59
N GLY A 205 7.83 -8.65 11.23
CA GLY A 205 8.35 -7.95 12.40
C GLY A 205 8.74 -6.49 12.11
N GLU A 206 9.37 -6.23 10.97
CA GLU A 206 9.72 -4.88 10.54
C GLU A 206 8.46 -4.02 10.30
N LEU A 207 7.47 -4.56 9.57
CA LEU A 207 6.22 -3.86 9.28
C LEU A 207 5.42 -3.56 10.56
N GLU A 208 5.40 -4.48 11.53
CA GLU A 208 4.74 -4.28 12.82
C GLU A 208 5.46 -3.23 13.66
N LEU A 209 6.79 -3.25 13.73
CA LEU A 209 7.59 -2.24 14.43
C LEU A 209 7.36 -0.84 13.86
N LEU A 210 7.44 -0.69 12.54
CA LEU A 210 7.20 0.60 11.88
C LEU A 210 5.77 1.08 12.09
N THR A 211 4.78 0.18 12.02
CA THR A 211 3.37 0.53 12.24
C THR A 211 3.14 0.99 13.67
N GLY A 212 3.64 0.24 14.67
CA GLY A 212 3.54 0.61 16.08
C GLY A 212 4.20 1.97 16.37
N ALA A 213 5.37 2.21 15.80
CA ALA A 213 6.07 3.50 15.93
C ALA A 213 5.31 4.65 15.28
N ALA A 214 4.73 4.44 14.09
CA ALA A 214 3.91 5.46 13.40
C ALA A 214 2.62 5.78 14.18
N GLU A 215 1.96 4.76 14.76
CA GLU A 215 0.78 4.93 15.62
C GLU A 215 1.13 5.73 16.88
N GLN A 216 2.23 5.40 17.56
CA GLN A 216 2.71 6.13 18.73
C GLN A 216 3.09 7.58 18.39
N TRP A 217 3.77 7.78 17.25
CA TRP A 217 4.11 9.13 16.78
C TRP A 217 2.85 9.95 16.49
N ALA A 218 1.87 9.39 15.78
CA ALA A 218 0.60 10.06 15.53
C ALA A 218 -0.12 10.42 16.84
N ALA A 219 -0.17 9.50 17.79
CA ALA A 219 -0.84 9.71 19.09
C ALA A 219 -0.12 10.77 19.95
N SER A 220 1.21 10.73 20.02
CA SER A 220 1.98 11.66 20.86
C SER A 220 1.92 13.11 20.38
N GLY A 221 1.81 13.33 19.08
CA GLY A 221 1.89 14.65 18.46
C GLY A 221 3.26 15.34 18.56
N LYS A 222 4.26 14.67 19.12
CA LYS A 222 5.62 15.20 19.25
C LYS A 222 6.30 15.20 17.86
N ALA A 223 7.13 16.22 17.63
CA ALA A 223 8.04 16.20 16.49
C ALA A 223 9.12 15.13 16.72
N ILE A 224 9.55 14.50 15.65
CA ILE A 224 10.71 13.60 15.64
C ILE A 224 11.77 14.19 14.72
N ASP A 225 13.03 13.84 14.96
CA ASP A 225 14.13 14.26 14.09
C ASP A 225 13.93 13.70 12.67
N CYS A 226 14.38 14.47 11.67
CA CYS A 226 14.26 14.12 10.25
C CYS A 226 12.82 13.94 9.72
N GLN A 227 11.80 14.46 10.43
CA GLN A 227 10.45 14.46 9.88
C GLN A 227 10.31 15.48 8.75
N LEU A 228 9.61 15.08 7.69
CA LEU A 228 9.30 15.91 6.52
C LEU A 228 7.78 16.12 6.41
N PRO A 229 7.34 17.26 5.85
CA PRO A 229 5.96 17.38 5.38
C PRO A 229 5.69 16.32 4.32
N LEU A 230 4.59 15.58 4.48
CA LEU A 230 4.23 14.57 3.51
C LEU A 230 3.19 15.15 2.54
N MET A 231 3.65 15.50 1.35
CA MET A 231 2.81 16.05 0.30
C MET A 231 2.17 14.94 -0.53
N ARG A 232 0.96 15.19 -1.00
CA ARG A 232 0.31 14.32 -1.98
C ARG A 232 1.00 14.45 -3.33
N SER A 233 1.32 13.32 -3.95
CA SER A 233 1.81 13.33 -5.33
C SER A 233 0.67 13.73 -6.28
N THR A 234 0.94 14.65 -7.19
CA THR A 234 0.00 15.11 -8.22
C THR A 234 0.52 14.70 -9.59
N ALA A 235 -0.38 14.66 -10.58
CA ALA A 235 0.06 14.52 -11.97
C ALA A 235 1.02 15.67 -12.33
N PRO A 236 2.06 15.41 -13.13
CA PRO A 236 2.93 16.43 -13.68
C PRO A 236 2.18 17.43 -14.55
#